data_90486f66917ec237effc9b2cf1fce7f7
#
_entry.id   90486f66917ec237effc9b2cf1fce7f7
#
_cell.length_a   1.000
_cell.length_b   1.000
_cell.length_c   1.000
_cell.angle_alpha   90.00
_cell.angle_beta   90.00
_cell.angle_gamma   90.00
#
_symmetry.space_group_name_H-M   'P 1'
#
loop_
_entity.id
_entity.type
_entity.pdbx_description
1 polymer ?
#
loop_
_entity_poly.entity_id
_entity_poly.type
_entity_poly.pdbx_seq_one_letter_code
_entity_poly.pdbx_strand_id
1 'polypeptide(L)'
;MATELATQNIVAVNGPPRMTYEEYLALPNEGRLIEWVNGEVIYNMPPLTIHQDIVGYLFRLLGNFVEFMNLGRLYVAPFEMKCRPGGSSREPDVLFVSTANLNRIGDKRLDGPADLIVEVVSDDSVGRDFDEKFIEYQECGVQEYWIVDPRPRRKRALFYQRGADGLFEAAKVENGVYRSKAIPAFWLKVAWLWEMPDAQLTFAEIAGFSDEVVRALKERKA
;
A
#
# COMPACT_ATOMS: atom_id res chain seq x y z
N MET A 1 -45.61 28.64 40.54
CA MET A 1 -44.13 28.71 40.32
C MET A 1 -43.77 27.66 39.27
N ALA A 2 -43.62 28.04 38.04
CA ALA A 2 -43.28 27.19 36.94
C ALA A 2 -41.75 27.13 36.83
N THR A 3 -41.18 25.94 36.91
CA THR A 3 -39.78 25.70 36.80
C THR A 3 -39.44 25.62 35.32
N GLU A 4 -38.69 26.61 34.83
CA GLU A 4 -38.11 26.64 33.48
C GLU A 4 -37.04 25.57 33.38
N LEU A 5 -37.30 24.55 32.56
CA LEU A 5 -36.29 23.60 32.11
C LEU A 5 -35.48 24.27 31.00
N ALA A 6 -34.23 24.59 31.32
CA ALA A 6 -33.26 25.07 30.37
C ALA A 6 -32.99 23.99 29.32
N THR A 7 -33.47 24.20 28.12
CA THR A 7 -33.10 23.40 26.93
C THR A 7 -31.65 23.68 26.58
N GLN A 8 -30.75 22.82 27.00
CA GLN A 8 -29.37 22.83 26.48
C GLN A 8 -29.42 22.48 24.97
N ASN A 9 -29.09 23.47 24.15
CA ASN A 9 -28.83 23.25 22.73
C ASN A 9 -27.60 22.32 22.58
N ILE A 10 -27.86 21.02 22.41
CA ILE A 10 -26.88 20.07 21.96
C ILE A 10 -26.65 20.40 20.49
N VAL A 11 -25.57 21.13 20.20
CA VAL A 11 -25.06 21.24 18.84
C VAL A 11 -24.56 19.85 18.48
N ALA A 12 -25.34 19.16 17.66
CA ALA A 12 -24.92 17.90 17.07
C ALA A 12 -23.67 18.17 16.22
N VAL A 13 -22.51 17.80 16.71
CA VAL A 13 -21.29 17.72 15.91
C VAL A 13 -21.47 16.53 14.98
N ASN A 14 -21.97 16.80 13.76
CA ASN A 14 -22.17 15.81 12.71
C ASN A 14 -20.80 15.41 12.14
N GLY A 15 -20.12 14.46 12.78
CA GLY A 15 -18.91 13.79 12.31
C GLY A 15 -18.80 12.44 13.01
N PRO A 16 -18.05 11.48 12.44
CA PRO A 16 -17.79 10.23 13.13
C PRO A 16 -17.13 10.50 14.49
N PRO A 17 -17.41 9.68 15.52
CA PRO A 17 -16.82 9.86 16.84
C PRO A 17 -15.29 9.82 16.74
N ARG A 18 -14.66 10.89 17.21
CA ARG A 18 -13.19 10.95 17.27
C ARG A 18 -12.70 10.22 18.49
N MET A 19 -11.62 9.47 18.32
CA MET A 19 -10.94 8.76 19.41
C MET A 19 -9.43 8.96 19.34
N THR A 20 -8.78 8.80 20.49
CA THR A 20 -7.31 8.79 20.57
C THR A 20 -6.76 7.55 19.89
N TYR A 21 -5.46 7.57 19.59
CA TYR A 21 -4.79 6.41 19.02
C TYR A 21 -4.77 5.23 20.00
N GLU A 22 -4.65 5.49 21.30
CA GLU A 22 -4.70 4.49 22.36
C GLU A 22 -6.08 3.81 22.44
N GLU A 23 -7.15 4.58 22.31
CA GLU A 23 -8.52 4.04 22.23
C GLU A 23 -8.73 3.19 20.99
N TYR A 24 -8.18 3.63 19.83
CA TYR A 24 -8.18 2.85 18.58
C TYR A 24 -7.46 1.50 18.76
N LEU A 25 -6.28 1.48 19.38
CA LEU A 25 -5.54 0.25 19.65
C LEU A 25 -6.26 -0.70 20.62
N ALA A 26 -7.17 -0.17 21.45
CA ALA A 26 -7.98 -0.95 22.38
C ALA A 26 -9.26 -1.50 21.73
N LEU A 27 -9.58 -1.11 20.49
CA LEU A 27 -10.73 -1.67 19.79
C LEU A 27 -10.57 -3.18 19.60
N PRO A 28 -11.67 -3.94 19.75
CA PRO A 28 -11.62 -5.37 19.44
C PRO A 28 -11.30 -5.54 17.95
N ASN A 29 -10.12 -6.09 17.67
CA ASN A 29 -9.70 -6.39 16.31
C ASN A 29 -10.38 -7.69 15.86
N GLU A 30 -11.52 -7.56 15.21
CA GLU A 30 -12.29 -8.68 14.65
C GLU A 30 -11.78 -9.10 13.26
N GLY A 31 -10.52 -8.81 12.94
CA GLY A 31 -9.93 -9.12 11.62
C GLY A 31 -10.40 -8.18 10.50
N ARG A 32 -10.92 -7.01 10.86
CA ARG A 32 -11.31 -5.97 9.90
C ARG A 32 -10.12 -5.08 9.59
N LEU A 33 -10.04 -4.66 8.34
CA LEU A 33 -9.08 -3.64 7.90
C LEU A 33 -9.59 -2.27 8.38
N ILE A 34 -8.92 -1.71 9.38
CA ILE A 34 -9.29 -0.44 10.01
C ILE A 34 -8.08 0.49 10.07
N GLU A 35 -8.28 1.74 9.71
CA GLU A 35 -7.24 2.78 9.78
C GLU A 35 -7.64 3.85 10.78
N TRP A 36 -6.67 4.47 11.42
CA TRP A 36 -6.88 5.63 12.28
C TRP A 36 -6.28 6.88 11.64
N VAL A 37 -7.12 7.85 11.32
CA VAL A 37 -6.73 9.06 10.58
C VAL A 37 -7.24 10.29 11.31
N ASN A 38 -6.32 11.07 11.88
CA ASN A 38 -6.64 12.34 12.55
C ASN A 38 -7.75 12.23 13.60
N GLY A 39 -7.80 11.11 14.33
CA GLY A 39 -8.82 10.86 15.35
C GLY A 39 -10.06 10.10 14.84
N GLU A 40 -10.17 9.84 13.57
CA GLU A 40 -11.28 9.10 12.98
C GLU A 40 -10.88 7.66 12.66
N VAL A 41 -11.79 6.72 12.90
CA VAL A 41 -11.61 5.32 12.49
C VAL A 41 -12.27 5.10 11.14
N ILE A 42 -11.48 4.68 10.18
CA ILE A 42 -11.94 4.35 8.84
C ILE A 42 -12.09 2.83 8.76
N TYR A 43 -13.31 2.39 8.50
CA TYR A 43 -13.60 0.98 8.22
C TYR A 43 -13.55 0.76 6.71
N ASN A 44 -12.61 -0.06 6.27
CA ASN A 44 -12.52 -0.42 4.87
C ASN A 44 -13.52 -1.54 4.54
N MET A 45 -14.18 -1.44 3.38
CA MET A 45 -15.07 -2.49 2.90
C MET A 45 -14.27 -3.71 2.44
N PRO A 46 -14.83 -4.92 2.55
CA PRO A 46 -14.17 -6.10 2.00
C PRO A 46 -13.80 -5.90 0.53
N PRO A 47 -12.55 -6.15 0.15
CA PRO A 47 -12.07 -5.89 -1.19
C PRO A 47 -12.69 -6.84 -2.23
N LEU A 48 -12.82 -6.37 -3.47
CA LEU A 48 -13.24 -7.20 -4.59
C LEU A 48 -12.17 -8.23 -4.94
N THR A 49 -12.58 -9.35 -5.57
CA THR A 49 -11.66 -10.41 -6.02
C THR A 49 -10.50 -9.87 -6.84
N ILE A 50 -10.77 -8.99 -7.82
CA ILE A 50 -9.71 -8.41 -8.66
C ILE A 50 -8.67 -7.62 -7.88
N HIS A 51 -9.08 -6.95 -6.80
CA HIS A 51 -8.17 -6.25 -5.89
C HIS A 51 -7.25 -7.27 -5.22
N GLN A 52 -7.81 -8.34 -4.64
CA GLN A 52 -7.04 -9.39 -3.98
C GLN A 52 -6.12 -10.14 -4.94
N ASP A 53 -6.56 -10.38 -6.18
CA ASP A 53 -5.73 -11.02 -7.20
C ASP A 53 -4.49 -10.20 -7.53
N ILE A 54 -4.64 -8.86 -7.69
CA ILE A 54 -3.54 -7.95 -7.97
C ILE A 54 -2.59 -7.85 -6.76
N VAL A 55 -3.11 -7.67 -5.54
CA VAL A 55 -2.32 -7.64 -4.30
C VAL A 55 -1.54 -8.94 -4.16
N GLY A 56 -2.22 -10.09 -4.31
CA GLY A 56 -1.59 -11.40 -4.23
C GLY A 56 -0.55 -11.66 -5.31
N TYR A 57 -0.77 -11.18 -6.54
CA TYR A 57 0.20 -11.26 -7.62
C TYR A 57 1.45 -10.40 -7.32
N LEU A 58 1.25 -9.13 -6.97
CA LEU A 58 2.34 -8.22 -6.64
C LEU A 58 3.14 -8.69 -5.42
N PHE A 59 2.46 -9.19 -4.39
CA PHE A 59 3.14 -9.71 -3.21
C PHE A 59 4.07 -10.89 -3.55
N ARG A 60 3.61 -11.84 -4.38
CA ARG A 60 4.45 -12.95 -4.83
C ARG A 60 5.60 -12.49 -5.70
N LEU A 61 5.34 -11.58 -6.65
CA LEU A 61 6.36 -11.13 -7.60
C LEU A 61 7.44 -10.29 -6.92
N LEU A 62 7.05 -9.28 -6.18
CA LEU A 62 7.96 -8.41 -5.43
C LEU A 62 8.65 -9.19 -4.31
N GLY A 63 7.92 -10.05 -3.59
CA GLY A 63 8.44 -10.86 -2.50
C GLY A 63 9.56 -11.78 -2.96
N ASN A 64 9.34 -12.54 -4.02
CA ASN A 64 10.36 -13.43 -4.61
C ASN A 64 11.61 -12.63 -5.01
N PHE A 65 11.44 -11.45 -5.63
CA PHE A 65 12.58 -10.64 -6.06
C PHE A 65 13.34 -10.02 -4.89
N VAL A 66 12.62 -9.42 -3.93
CA VAL A 66 13.20 -8.78 -2.73
C VAL A 66 13.95 -9.80 -1.88
N GLU A 67 13.40 -10.99 -1.69
CA GLU A 67 14.02 -12.08 -0.93
C GLU A 67 15.25 -12.63 -1.65
N PHE A 68 15.14 -12.94 -2.93
CA PHE A 68 16.24 -13.48 -3.73
C PHE A 68 17.44 -12.51 -3.80
N MET A 69 17.15 -11.21 -3.96
CA MET A 69 18.19 -10.16 -4.04
C MET A 69 18.61 -9.64 -2.66
N ASN A 70 18.03 -10.15 -1.57
CA ASN A 70 18.30 -9.74 -0.19
C ASN A 70 18.16 -8.21 0.03
N LEU A 71 17.08 -7.61 -0.51
CA LEU A 71 16.89 -6.16 -0.53
C LEU A 71 16.12 -5.61 0.67
N GLY A 72 15.42 -6.46 1.43
CA GLY A 72 14.59 -6.02 2.55
C GLY A 72 13.45 -6.97 2.86
N ARG A 73 12.31 -6.40 3.26
CA ARG A 73 11.08 -7.15 3.58
C ARG A 73 9.85 -6.53 2.95
N LEU A 74 8.90 -7.40 2.62
CA LEU A 74 7.57 -7.03 2.12
C LEU A 74 6.50 -7.40 3.15
N TYR A 75 5.50 -6.53 3.26
CA TYR A 75 4.31 -6.78 4.06
C TYR A 75 3.05 -6.44 3.26
N VAL A 76 1.94 -7.03 3.64
CA VAL A 76 0.61 -6.76 3.10
C VAL A 76 -0.35 -6.44 4.23
N ALA A 77 -1.43 -5.75 3.90
CA ALA A 77 -2.51 -5.51 4.85
C ALA A 77 -3.05 -6.85 5.44
N PRO A 78 -3.41 -6.87 6.74
CA PRO A 78 -3.35 -5.77 7.69
C PRO A 78 -1.96 -5.68 8.35
N PHE A 79 -1.15 -4.74 7.95
CA PHE A 79 0.10 -4.39 8.62
C PHE A 79 0.19 -2.87 8.73
N GLU A 80 0.09 -2.38 9.94
CA GLU A 80 0.05 -0.95 10.22
C GLU A 80 1.36 -0.25 9.87
N MET A 81 1.26 0.92 9.25
CA MET A 81 2.34 1.88 9.11
C MET A 81 1.98 3.18 9.81
N LYS A 82 2.83 3.62 10.74
CA LYS A 82 2.69 4.90 11.45
C LYS A 82 3.88 5.80 11.15
N CYS A 83 3.66 6.77 10.29
CA CYS A 83 4.72 7.62 9.76
C CYS A 83 5.45 8.46 10.82
N ARG A 84 4.71 8.93 11.81
CA ARG A 84 5.23 9.81 12.89
C ARG A 84 4.35 9.67 14.14
N PRO A 85 4.89 9.95 15.33
CA PRO A 85 4.09 10.08 16.54
C PRO A 85 2.96 11.10 16.33
N GLY A 86 1.73 10.76 16.72
CA GLY A 86 0.54 11.60 16.53
C GLY A 86 0.02 11.69 15.09
N GLY A 87 0.71 11.11 14.10
CA GLY A 87 0.24 10.99 12.73
C GLY A 87 -0.74 9.84 12.53
N SER A 88 -1.34 9.79 11.35
CA SER A 88 -2.26 8.71 10.96
C SER A 88 -1.60 7.33 11.01
N SER A 89 -2.43 6.35 11.19
CA SER A 89 -2.12 4.93 11.10
C SER A 89 -2.82 4.37 9.88
N ARG A 90 -2.05 3.90 8.91
CA ARG A 90 -2.53 3.35 7.64
C ARG A 90 -2.15 1.88 7.52
N GLU A 91 -2.93 1.14 6.76
CA GLU A 91 -2.67 -0.26 6.41
C GLU A 91 -2.57 -0.39 4.89
N PRO A 92 -1.40 -0.07 4.29
CA PRO A 92 -1.22 -0.16 2.84
C PRO A 92 -1.41 -1.58 2.32
N ASP A 93 -1.98 -1.73 1.12
CA ASP A 93 -2.19 -3.04 0.49
C ASP A 93 -0.88 -3.84 0.36
N VAL A 94 0.21 -3.18 -0.06
CA VAL A 94 1.57 -3.74 -0.07
C VAL A 94 2.54 -2.65 0.34
N LEU A 95 3.49 -2.98 1.22
CA LEU A 95 4.61 -2.10 1.53
C LEU A 95 5.95 -2.85 1.53
N PHE A 96 7.00 -2.14 1.12
CA PHE A 96 8.37 -2.64 1.13
C PHE A 96 9.23 -1.78 2.06
N VAL A 97 10.05 -2.47 2.86
CA VAL A 97 11.05 -1.86 3.74
C VAL A 97 12.41 -2.39 3.35
N SER A 98 13.31 -1.51 2.90
CA SER A 98 14.66 -1.85 2.50
C SER A 98 15.51 -2.32 3.69
N THR A 99 16.61 -3.04 3.40
CA THR A 99 17.56 -3.49 4.42
C THR A 99 18.09 -2.35 5.29
N ALA A 100 18.22 -1.15 4.74
CA ALA A 100 18.67 0.04 5.47
C ALA A 100 17.67 0.54 6.50
N ASN A 101 16.39 0.19 6.36
CA ASN A 101 15.29 0.70 7.17
C ASN A 101 14.60 -0.39 8.03
N LEU A 102 15.15 -1.61 8.09
CA LEU A 102 14.56 -2.73 8.85
C LEU A 102 14.41 -2.42 10.35
N ASN A 103 15.20 -1.52 10.89
CA ASN A 103 15.11 -1.06 12.28
C ASN A 103 13.80 -0.32 12.60
N ARG A 104 13.03 0.09 11.57
CA ARG A 104 11.69 0.69 11.73
C ARG A 104 10.59 -0.34 11.96
N ILE A 105 10.87 -1.62 11.69
CA ILE A 105 9.89 -2.70 11.85
C ILE A 105 9.81 -3.08 13.32
N GLY A 106 8.69 -2.74 13.96
CA GLY A 106 8.35 -3.17 15.30
C GLY A 106 7.57 -4.48 15.31
N ASP A 107 7.16 -4.93 16.48
CA ASP A 107 6.42 -6.20 16.65
C ASP A 107 5.04 -6.19 15.99
N LYS A 108 4.40 -5.02 15.88
CA LYS A 108 3.01 -4.90 15.42
C LYS A 108 2.85 -3.99 14.20
N ARG A 109 3.84 -3.14 13.92
CA ARG A 109 3.75 -2.12 12.86
C ARG A 109 5.11 -1.66 12.37
N LEU A 110 5.09 -0.88 11.30
CA LEU A 110 6.20 -0.08 10.83
C LEU A 110 6.15 1.31 11.50
N ASP A 111 7.17 1.65 12.26
CA ASP A 111 7.36 2.98 12.85
C ASP A 111 8.23 3.85 11.94
N GLY A 112 7.59 4.61 11.06
CA GLY A 112 8.21 5.45 10.03
C GLY A 112 7.74 5.09 8.63
N PRO A 113 8.28 5.78 7.59
CA PRO A 113 7.88 5.53 6.21
C PRO A 113 8.42 4.19 5.69
N ALA A 114 7.60 3.52 4.88
CA ALA A 114 8.05 2.47 3.97
C ALA A 114 8.90 3.06 2.83
N ASP A 115 9.73 2.23 2.19
CA ASP A 115 10.47 2.66 1.00
C ASP A 115 9.59 2.63 -0.26
N LEU A 116 8.65 1.68 -0.35
CA LEU A 116 7.63 1.63 -1.40
C LEU A 116 6.27 1.28 -0.78
N ILE A 117 5.23 1.92 -1.29
CA ILE A 117 3.84 1.59 -1.00
C ILE A 117 3.11 1.32 -2.31
N VAL A 118 2.25 0.31 -2.30
CA VAL A 118 1.28 0.05 -3.38
C VAL A 118 -0.12 0.08 -2.79
N GLU A 119 -1.00 0.84 -3.42
CA GLU A 119 -2.45 0.84 -3.14
C GLU A 119 -3.19 0.37 -4.40
N VAL A 120 -4.10 -0.57 -4.22
CA VAL A 120 -4.99 -1.07 -5.26
C VAL A 120 -6.36 -0.46 -5.05
N VAL A 121 -6.77 0.43 -5.94
CA VAL A 121 -7.95 1.26 -5.78
C VAL A 121 -9.24 0.44 -5.79
N SER A 122 -10.09 0.67 -4.81
CA SER A 122 -11.48 0.23 -4.76
C SER A 122 -12.44 1.41 -5.01
N ASP A 123 -13.74 1.15 -5.19
CA ASP A 123 -14.70 2.23 -5.47
C ASP A 123 -14.84 3.20 -4.30
N ASP A 124 -14.64 2.74 -3.07
CA ASP A 124 -14.75 3.52 -1.84
C ASP A 124 -13.43 4.20 -1.42
N SER A 125 -12.28 3.81 -2.00
CA SER A 125 -10.96 4.36 -1.63
C SER A 125 -10.43 5.45 -2.57
N VAL A 126 -11.10 5.74 -3.68
CA VAL A 126 -10.61 6.62 -4.76
C VAL A 126 -10.03 7.94 -4.27
N GLY A 127 -10.82 8.72 -3.55
CA GLY A 127 -10.38 10.02 -3.04
C GLY A 127 -9.23 9.88 -2.05
N ARG A 128 -9.29 8.84 -1.22
CA ARG A 128 -8.21 8.57 -0.25
C ARG A 128 -6.90 8.23 -0.95
N ASP A 129 -6.89 7.32 -1.92
CA ASP A 129 -5.66 6.83 -2.56
C ASP A 129 -5.04 7.88 -3.48
N PHE A 130 -5.86 8.66 -4.21
CA PHE A 130 -5.35 9.65 -5.14
C PHE A 130 -4.99 11.00 -4.50
N ASP A 131 -5.66 11.38 -3.41
CA ASP A 131 -5.50 12.70 -2.81
C ASP A 131 -4.92 12.63 -1.39
N GLU A 132 -5.63 12.02 -0.43
CA GLU A 132 -5.24 12.05 0.98
C GLU A 132 -3.95 11.26 1.24
N LYS A 133 -3.91 9.98 0.84
CA LYS A 133 -2.73 9.13 1.03
C LYS A 133 -1.54 9.60 0.20
N PHE A 134 -1.78 10.18 -0.99
CA PHE A 134 -0.71 10.74 -1.81
C PHE A 134 0.04 11.84 -1.05
N ILE A 135 -0.68 12.81 -0.50
CA ILE A 135 -0.08 13.90 0.29
C ILE A 135 0.58 13.33 1.55
N GLU A 136 -0.11 12.46 2.27
CA GLU A 136 0.34 11.89 3.53
C GLU A 136 1.62 11.06 3.36
N TYR A 137 1.69 10.20 2.33
CA TYR A 137 2.88 9.39 2.05
C TYR A 137 4.06 10.24 1.54
N GLN A 138 3.76 11.29 0.77
CA GLN A 138 4.78 12.26 0.38
C GLN A 138 5.37 12.97 1.59
N GLU A 139 4.55 13.53 2.48
CA GLU A 139 5.00 14.21 3.70
C GLU A 139 5.71 13.26 4.67
N CYS A 140 5.29 12.01 4.72
CA CYS A 140 5.89 10.95 5.51
C CYS A 140 7.33 10.62 5.08
N GLY A 141 7.66 10.80 3.81
CA GLY A 141 8.97 10.48 3.27
C GLY A 141 9.06 9.13 2.57
N VAL A 142 7.92 8.56 2.17
CA VAL A 142 7.88 7.37 1.31
C VAL A 142 8.65 7.67 0.02
N GLN A 143 9.48 6.71 -0.44
CA GLN A 143 10.37 6.93 -1.59
C GLN A 143 9.66 6.65 -2.91
N GLU A 144 8.70 5.72 -2.90
CA GLU A 144 7.98 5.31 -4.10
C GLU A 144 6.53 4.95 -3.78
N TYR A 145 5.58 5.42 -4.59
CA TYR A 145 4.16 5.17 -4.39
C TYR A 145 3.51 4.73 -5.70
N TRP A 146 2.84 3.56 -5.67
CA TRP A 146 2.10 3.03 -6.81
C TRP A 146 0.62 3.05 -6.52
N ILE A 147 -0.15 3.58 -7.47
CA ILE A 147 -1.61 3.53 -7.45
C ILE A 147 -2.06 2.65 -8.62
N VAL A 148 -2.64 1.50 -8.30
CA VAL A 148 -3.15 0.53 -9.28
C VAL A 148 -4.67 0.57 -9.26
N ASP A 149 -5.28 1.10 -10.33
CA ASP A 149 -6.73 1.25 -10.45
C ASP A 149 -7.30 0.21 -11.43
N PRO A 150 -7.81 -0.94 -10.93
CA PRO A 150 -8.33 -2.02 -11.75
C PRO A 150 -9.78 -1.79 -12.19
N ARG A 151 -10.42 -0.73 -11.75
CA ARG A 151 -11.85 -0.51 -11.96
C ARG A 151 -12.22 -0.50 -13.44
N PRO A 152 -13.38 -1.07 -13.81
CA PRO A 152 -13.84 -1.08 -15.20
C PRO A 152 -13.80 0.32 -15.83
N ARG A 153 -13.29 0.42 -17.06
CA ARG A 153 -13.13 1.67 -17.83
C ARG A 153 -12.06 2.65 -17.29
N ARG A 154 -11.41 2.35 -16.17
CA ARG A 154 -10.32 3.16 -15.61
C ARG A 154 -8.96 2.51 -15.80
N LYS A 155 -8.85 1.23 -15.58
CA LYS A 155 -7.70 0.30 -15.72
C LYS A 155 -6.38 1.01 -16.04
N ARG A 156 -5.74 1.54 -14.98
CA ARG A 156 -4.51 2.32 -15.09
C ARG A 156 -3.62 2.07 -13.89
N ALA A 157 -2.32 2.25 -14.07
CA ALA A 157 -1.35 2.27 -12.98
C ALA A 157 -0.56 3.58 -13.05
N LEU A 158 -0.41 4.23 -11.92
CA LEU A 158 0.40 5.43 -11.74
C LEU A 158 1.54 5.10 -10.79
N PHE A 159 2.73 5.53 -11.14
CA PHE A 159 3.93 5.32 -10.39
C PHE A 159 4.53 6.67 -10.04
N TYR A 160 4.79 6.89 -8.77
CA TYR A 160 5.41 8.12 -8.29
C TYR A 160 6.70 7.79 -7.57
N GLN A 161 7.72 8.60 -7.83
CA GLN A 161 9.03 8.50 -7.19
C GLN A 161 9.37 9.82 -6.52
N ARG A 162 10.02 9.72 -5.36
CA ARG A 162 10.42 10.91 -4.62
C ARG A 162 11.56 11.62 -5.32
N GLY A 163 11.33 12.90 -5.66
CA GLY A 163 12.32 13.82 -6.20
C GLY A 163 13.30 14.32 -5.15
N ALA A 164 14.32 15.06 -5.61
CA ALA A 164 15.33 15.64 -4.73
C ALA A 164 14.77 16.73 -3.79
N ASP A 165 13.67 17.36 -4.19
CA ASP A 165 12.93 18.35 -3.41
C ASP A 165 11.99 17.73 -2.35
N GLY A 166 11.91 16.40 -2.34
CA GLY A 166 11.06 15.66 -1.43
C GLY A 166 9.60 15.50 -1.89
N LEU A 167 9.27 15.95 -3.09
CA LEU A 167 7.94 15.78 -3.68
C LEU A 167 7.87 14.52 -4.55
N PHE A 168 6.66 14.00 -4.72
CA PHE A 168 6.41 12.91 -5.66
C PHE A 168 6.36 13.43 -7.09
N GLU A 169 7.18 12.83 -7.93
CA GLU A 169 7.19 13.05 -9.37
C GLU A 169 6.64 11.80 -10.08
N ALA A 170 5.82 12.01 -11.12
CA ALA A 170 5.35 10.90 -11.94
C ALA A 170 6.54 10.22 -12.65
N ALA A 171 6.71 8.94 -12.37
CA ALA A 171 7.77 8.16 -12.97
C ALA A 171 7.48 7.82 -14.43
N LYS A 172 8.52 7.74 -15.24
CA LYS A 172 8.40 7.35 -16.65
C LYS A 172 8.11 5.86 -16.79
N VAL A 173 7.17 5.55 -17.65
CA VAL A 173 6.94 4.20 -18.17
C VAL A 173 7.40 4.19 -19.63
N GLU A 174 8.48 3.45 -19.91
CA GLU A 174 9.08 3.40 -21.25
C GLU A 174 8.75 2.06 -21.92
N ASN A 175 8.13 2.09 -23.08
CA ASN A 175 7.70 0.90 -23.83
C ASN A 175 6.85 -0.07 -22.98
N GLY A 176 5.99 0.47 -22.11
CA GLY A 176 5.16 -0.32 -21.21
C GLY A 176 5.89 -0.92 -20.02
N VAL A 177 7.15 -0.56 -19.78
CA VAL A 177 7.97 -1.04 -18.65
C VAL A 177 8.20 0.09 -17.65
N TYR A 178 7.85 -0.18 -16.42
CA TYR A 178 8.18 0.64 -15.27
C TYR A 178 9.44 0.10 -14.58
N ARG A 179 10.29 1.00 -14.06
CA ARG A 179 11.49 0.65 -13.29
C ARG A 179 11.43 1.27 -11.90
N SER A 180 11.52 0.42 -10.88
CA SER A 180 11.51 0.87 -9.49
C SER A 180 12.81 1.57 -9.11
N LYS A 181 12.70 2.63 -8.32
CA LYS A 181 13.80 3.32 -7.67
C LYS A 181 14.03 2.78 -6.25
N ALA A 182 12.95 2.44 -5.56
CA ALA A 182 13.01 1.91 -4.20
C ALA A 182 13.51 0.46 -4.15
N ILE A 183 13.23 -0.34 -5.19
CA ILE A 183 13.71 -1.72 -5.30
C ILE A 183 14.73 -1.78 -6.46
N PRO A 184 16.03 -1.73 -6.15
CA PRO A 184 17.10 -1.71 -7.17
C PRO A 184 16.99 -2.87 -8.16
N ALA A 185 17.16 -2.59 -9.44
CA ALA A 185 17.07 -3.53 -10.57
C ALA A 185 15.69 -4.15 -10.83
N PHE A 186 14.69 -3.87 -10.00
CA PHE A 186 13.33 -4.34 -10.27
C PHE A 186 12.66 -3.53 -11.39
N TRP A 187 11.98 -4.24 -12.28
CA TRP A 187 11.18 -3.65 -13.32
C TRP A 187 9.89 -4.45 -13.52
N LEU A 188 8.86 -3.79 -14.06
CA LEU A 188 7.52 -4.34 -14.23
C LEU A 188 6.97 -3.96 -15.60
N LYS A 189 6.54 -4.92 -16.41
CA LYS A 189 5.66 -4.62 -17.54
C LYS A 189 4.28 -4.27 -16.98
N VAL A 190 3.79 -3.06 -17.29
CA VAL A 190 2.50 -2.58 -16.76
C VAL A 190 1.35 -3.52 -17.12
N ALA A 191 1.42 -4.18 -18.28
CA ALA A 191 0.45 -5.19 -18.70
C ALA A 191 0.30 -6.34 -17.70
N TRP A 192 1.36 -6.70 -16.99
CA TRP A 192 1.33 -7.79 -16.00
C TRP A 192 0.41 -7.52 -14.81
N LEU A 193 0.11 -6.27 -14.50
CA LEU A 193 -0.89 -5.92 -13.47
C LEU A 193 -2.28 -6.42 -13.84
N TRP A 194 -2.52 -6.62 -15.13
CA TRP A 194 -3.83 -7.00 -15.66
C TRP A 194 -3.89 -8.46 -16.13
N GLU A 195 -2.78 -8.95 -16.65
CA GLU A 195 -2.63 -10.29 -17.19
C GLU A 195 -2.25 -11.31 -16.10
N MET A 196 -1.57 -10.83 -15.06
CA MET A 196 -1.09 -11.60 -13.91
C MET A 196 -0.48 -12.94 -14.33
N PRO A 197 0.57 -12.91 -15.19
CA PRO A 197 1.23 -14.13 -15.61
C PRO A 197 1.83 -14.86 -14.40
N ASP A 198 2.30 -16.09 -14.61
CA ASP A 198 2.90 -16.86 -13.53
C ASP A 198 4.02 -16.09 -12.81
N ALA A 199 3.83 -15.81 -11.52
CA ALA A 199 4.73 -14.95 -10.77
C ALA A 199 6.17 -15.48 -10.64
N GLN A 200 6.37 -16.81 -10.68
CA GLN A 200 7.70 -17.41 -10.62
C GLN A 200 8.44 -17.27 -11.95
N LEU A 201 7.73 -17.46 -13.06
CA LEU A 201 8.30 -17.26 -14.39
C LEU A 201 8.61 -15.79 -14.66
N THR A 202 7.72 -14.90 -14.22
CA THR A 202 7.92 -13.46 -14.31
C THR A 202 9.10 -13.00 -13.46
N PHE A 203 9.21 -13.53 -12.23
CA PHE A 203 10.36 -13.29 -11.37
C PHE A 203 11.67 -13.76 -12.04
N ALA A 204 11.69 -14.96 -12.63
CA ALA A 204 12.88 -15.45 -13.31
C ALA A 204 13.30 -14.55 -14.51
N GLU A 205 12.31 -13.98 -15.23
CA GLU A 205 12.58 -12.99 -16.29
C GLU A 205 13.19 -11.70 -15.73
N ILE A 206 12.63 -11.16 -14.65
CA ILE A 206 13.14 -9.93 -14.01
C ILE A 206 14.53 -10.16 -13.42
N ALA A 207 14.77 -11.29 -12.78
CA ALA A 207 16.04 -11.65 -12.16
C ALA A 207 17.12 -12.05 -13.18
N GLY A 208 16.78 -12.14 -14.48
CA GLY A 208 17.74 -12.45 -15.55
C GLY A 208 18.20 -13.91 -15.54
N PHE A 209 17.34 -14.85 -15.15
CA PHE A 209 17.68 -16.27 -15.21
C PHE A 209 17.86 -16.72 -16.67
N SER A 210 18.74 -17.69 -16.89
CA SER A 210 18.97 -18.23 -18.23
C SER A 210 17.73 -18.91 -18.81
N ASP A 211 17.64 -18.93 -20.16
CA ASP A 211 16.54 -19.60 -20.87
C ASP A 211 16.40 -21.07 -20.48
N GLU A 212 17.50 -21.73 -20.14
CA GLU A 212 17.52 -23.13 -19.68
C GLU A 212 16.77 -23.28 -18.35
N VAL A 213 17.04 -22.41 -17.39
CA VAL A 213 16.34 -22.40 -16.08
C VAL A 213 14.86 -22.10 -16.26
N VAL A 214 14.54 -21.08 -17.07
CA VAL A 214 13.15 -20.72 -17.37
C VAL A 214 12.38 -21.87 -18.03
N ARG A 215 13.03 -22.60 -18.95
CA ARG A 215 12.46 -23.78 -19.60
C ARG A 215 12.20 -24.90 -18.59
N ALA A 216 13.17 -25.24 -17.75
CA ALA A 216 13.01 -26.24 -16.72
C ALA A 216 11.86 -25.93 -15.74
N LEU A 217 11.67 -24.63 -15.38
CA LEU A 217 10.54 -24.18 -14.56
C LEU A 217 9.20 -24.40 -15.28
N LYS A 218 9.14 -24.14 -16.59
CA LYS A 218 7.91 -24.36 -17.39
C LYS A 218 7.56 -25.84 -17.49
N GLU A 219 8.54 -26.69 -17.77
CA GLU A 219 8.33 -28.16 -17.91
C GLU A 219 7.82 -28.81 -16.62
N ARG A 220 8.20 -28.29 -15.44
CA ARG A 220 7.69 -28.80 -14.15
C ARG A 220 6.25 -28.39 -13.84
N LYS A 221 5.68 -27.45 -14.58
CA LYS A 221 4.32 -26.95 -14.41
C LYS A 221 3.32 -27.52 -15.42
N ALA A 222 3.79 -28.19 -16.45
CA ALA A 222 2.99 -28.86 -17.45
C ALA A 222 2.60 -30.27 -16.98
#